data_0608922a17b8ed21669b15171584d0b2
#
_entry.id   0608922a17b8ed21669b15171584d0b2
#
_cell.length_a   1.000
_cell.length_b   1.000
_cell.length_c   1.000
_cell.angle_alpha   90.00
_cell.angle_beta   90.00
_cell.angle_gamma   90.00
#
_symmetry.space_group_name_H-M   'P 1'
#
loop_
_entity.id
_entity.type
_entity.pdbx_description
1 polymer ?
#
loop_
_entity_poly.entity_id
_entity_poly.type
_entity_poly.pdbx_seq_one_letter_code
_entity_poly.pdbx_strand_id
1 'polypeptide(L)'
;MTVKEILNNYLFNKDYYLLSPLSDASLTIKIPTDSKEIRSLISKEEILKLIEKMPLVKVVEADTKSLESIYKNLLLSGDHEDLIKIIKTTYLRNKERIEKSKKTTDKDVYYFNLAEKYLYQEFQVILGLTYDETKEFVIKSVSNSLSK
;
A
#
# COMPACT_ATOMS: atom_id res chain seq x y z
N MET A 1 -2.71 -4.61 9.47
CA MET A 1 -3.34 -5.44 10.52
C MET A 1 -4.84 -5.22 10.55
N THR A 2 -5.58 -6.23 10.90
CA THR A 2 -7.04 -6.14 11.04
C THR A 2 -7.43 -6.20 12.51
N VAL A 3 -8.57 -5.58 12.84
CA VAL A 3 -9.14 -5.63 14.19
C VAL A 3 -9.89 -6.94 14.35
N LYS A 4 -9.50 -7.76 15.34
CA LYS A 4 -10.19 -9.00 15.70
C LYS A 4 -11.31 -8.76 16.70
N GLU A 5 -11.08 -7.88 17.67
CA GLU A 5 -11.96 -7.71 18.81
C GLU A 5 -11.73 -6.33 19.44
N ILE A 6 -12.77 -5.81 20.09
CA ILE A 6 -12.68 -4.59 20.87
C ILE A 6 -12.68 -5.00 22.35
N LEU A 7 -11.63 -4.63 23.07
CA LEU A 7 -11.48 -4.91 24.51
C LEU A 7 -11.90 -3.67 25.30
N ASN A 8 -13.09 -3.72 25.90
CA ASN A 8 -13.64 -2.60 26.65
C ASN A 8 -12.97 -2.49 28.03
N ASN A 9 -12.59 -1.28 28.43
CA ASN A 9 -11.95 -1.00 29.72
C ASN A 9 -10.78 -1.92 30.05
N TYR A 10 -9.99 -2.28 29.03
CA TYR A 10 -8.93 -3.26 29.20
C TYR A 10 -7.78 -2.75 30.11
N LEU A 11 -7.28 -1.53 29.86
CA LEU A 11 -6.22 -0.91 30.65
C LEU A 11 -6.47 0.60 30.75
N PHE A 12 -6.16 1.18 31.92
CA PHE A 12 -6.24 2.62 32.16
C PHE A 12 -7.60 3.24 31.81
N ASN A 13 -8.69 2.47 31.98
CA ASN A 13 -10.07 2.86 31.64
C ASN A 13 -10.22 3.21 30.15
N LYS A 14 -9.43 2.58 29.28
CA LYS A 14 -9.51 2.76 27.83
C LYS A 14 -9.92 1.48 27.13
N ASP A 15 -10.60 1.63 26.03
CA ASP A 15 -10.90 0.52 25.13
C ASP A 15 -9.69 0.24 24.24
N TYR A 16 -9.47 -1.02 23.91
CA TYR A 16 -8.36 -1.45 23.06
C TYR A 16 -8.88 -2.28 21.89
N TYR A 17 -8.23 -2.14 20.73
CA TYR A 17 -8.41 -3.06 19.63
C TYR A 17 -7.43 -4.23 19.75
N LEU A 18 -7.92 -5.42 19.52
CA LEU A 18 -7.06 -6.60 19.34
C LEU A 18 -6.77 -6.73 17.84
N LEU A 19 -5.52 -6.51 17.45
CA LEU A 19 -5.10 -6.48 16.05
C LEU A 19 -4.36 -7.75 15.66
N SER A 20 -4.48 -8.10 14.39
CA SER A 20 -3.79 -9.24 13.80
C SER A 20 -3.27 -8.87 12.42
N PRO A 21 -2.02 -9.25 12.07
CA PRO A 21 -1.54 -9.10 10.70
C PRO A 21 -2.38 -9.93 9.72
N LEU A 22 -2.59 -9.40 8.51
CA LEU A 22 -3.30 -10.15 7.46
C LEU A 22 -2.55 -11.41 7.05
N SER A 23 -1.22 -11.39 7.18
CA SER A 23 -0.34 -12.51 6.81
C SER A 23 -0.23 -13.59 7.87
N ASP A 24 -0.56 -13.29 9.13
CA ASP A 24 -0.44 -14.24 10.24
C ASP A 24 -1.46 -13.94 11.34
N ALA A 25 -2.58 -14.65 11.29
CA ALA A 25 -3.68 -14.49 12.25
C ALA A 25 -3.33 -14.98 13.66
N SER A 26 -2.24 -15.72 13.83
CA SER A 26 -1.81 -16.20 15.15
C SER A 26 -1.14 -15.12 15.99
N LEU A 27 -0.62 -14.07 15.36
CA LEU A 27 -0.02 -12.94 16.05
C LEU A 27 -1.10 -11.92 16.40
N THR A 28 -1.01 -11.35 17.59
CA THR A 28 -1.95 -10.30 18.03
C THR A 28 -1.21 -9.17 18.74
N ILE A 29 -1.71 -7.95 18.54
CA ILE A 29 -1.23 -6.74 19.21
C ILE A 29 -2.45 -6.02 19.80
N LYS A 30 -2.31 -5.44 20.98
CA LYS A 30 -3.35 -4.62 21.61
C LYS A 30 -2.95 -3.15 21.49
N ILE A 31 -3.87 -2.32 21.01
CA ILE A 31 -3.64 -0.90 20.82
C ILE A 31 -4.86 -0.11 21.25
N PRO A 32 -4.68 1.05 21.96
CA PRO A 32 -5.82 1.89 22.34
C PRO A 32 -6.64 2.32 21.14
N THR A 33 -7.96 2.39 21.32
CA THR A 33 -8.87 2.78 20.22
C THR A 33 -8.67 4.21 19.74
N ASP A 34 -8.05 5.06 20.59
CA ASP A 34 -7.73 6.45 20.25
C ASP A 34 -6.34 6.63 19.64
N SER A 35 -5.63 5.55 19.33
CA SER A 35 -4.29 5.62 18.75
C SER A 35 -4.33 6.22 17.35
N LYS A 36 -3.37 7.09 17.05
CA LYS A 36 -3.22 7.73 15.74
C LYS A 36 -2.69 6.76 14.67
N GLU A 37 -2.20 5.60 15.09
CA GLU A 37 -1.69 4.58 14.16
C GLU A 37 -2.80 3.78 13.49
N ILE A 38 -4.03 3.91 13.97
CA ILE A 38 -5.20 3.21 13.43
C ILE A 38 -5.91 4.12 12.45
N ARG A 39 -6.28 3.56 11.30
CA ARG A 39 -7.13 4.23 10.33
C ARG A 39 -8.22 3.29 9.83
N SER A 40 -9.31 3.86 9.34
CA SER A 40 -10.36 3.08 8.70
C SER A 40 -9.88 2.54 7.35
N LEU A 41 -10.42 1.39 6.95
CA LEU A 41 -10.16 0.85 5.62
C LEU A 41 -10.79 1.75 4.56
N ILE A 42 -10.12 1.82 3.41
CA ILE A 42 -10.63 2.53 2.25
C ILE A 42 -11.92 1.84 1.74
N SER A 43 -12.90 2.60 1.30
CA SER A 43 -14.10 2.03 0.71
C SER A 43 -13.87 1.62 -0.75
N LYS A 44 -14.76 0.78 -1.28
CA LYS A 44 -14.69 0.37 -2.69
C LYS A 44 -14.76 1.59 -3.63
N GLU A 45 -15.61 2.56 -3.32
CA GLU A 45 -15.73 3.79 -4.10
C GLU A 45 -14.43 4.60 -4.08
N GLU A 46 -13.79 4.68 -2.92
CA GLU A 46 -12.51 5.36 -2.78
C GLU A 46 -11.40 4.64 -3.54
N ILE A 47 -11.42 3.30 -3.59
CA ILE A 47 -10.49 2.51 -4.39
C ILE A 47 -10.62 2.88 -5.87
N LEU A 48 -11.84 2.99 -6.38
CA LEU A 48 -12.08 3.34 -7.77
C LEU A 48 -11.60 4.76 -8.08
N LYS A 49 -11.84 5.70 -7.17
CA LYS A 49 -11.34 7.08 -7.31
C LYS A 49 -9.81 7.12 -7.30
N LEU A 50 -9.20 6.32 -6.43
CA LEU A 50 -7.74 6.23 -6.32
C LEU A 50 -7.12 5.68 -7.62
N ILE A 51 -7.76 4.66 -8.21
CA ILE A 51 -7.32 4.10 -9.50
C ILE A 51 -7.40 5.14 -10.61
N GLU A 52 -8.46 5.95 -10.64
CA GLU A 52 -8.59 7.04 -11.61
C GLU A 52 -7.48 8.08 -11.47
N LYS A 53 -7.00 8.30 -10.25
CA LYS A 53 -5.92 9.25 -9.97
C LYS A 53 -4.53 8.71 -10.24
N MET A 54 -4.37 7.38 -10.33
CA MET A 54 -3.05 6.77 -10.51
C MET A 54 -2.22 7.37 -11.65
N PRO A 55 -2.78 7.60 -12.85
CA PRO A 55 -2.01 8.21 -13.93
C PRO A 55 -1.55 9.63 -13.64
N LEU A 56 -2.25 10.33 -12.74
CA LEU A 56 -1.96 11.73 -12.39
C LEU A 56 -0.95 11.86 -11.24
N VAL A 57 -0.69 10.79 -10.51
CA VAL A 57 0.25 10.82 -9.39
C VAL A 57 1.66 11.03 -9.94
N LYS A 58 2.35 12.03 -9.40
CA LYS A 58 3.71 12.36 -9.82
C LYS A 58 4.71 11.36 -9.26
N VAL A 59 5.67 10.96 -10.09
CA VAL A 59 6.76 10.11 -9.63
C VAL A 59 7.73 10.91 -8.77
N VAL A 60 8.50 10.20 -7.93
CA VAL A 60 9.54 10.82 -7.12
C VAL A 60 10.71 11.19 -8.03
N GLU A 61 11.11 12.45 -7.98
CA GLU A 61 12.30 12.94 -8.67
C GLU A 61 13.38 13.25 -7.64
N ALA A 62 14.38 12.40 -7.57
CA ALA A 62 15.48 12.55 -6.63
C ALA A 62 16.69 11.79 -7.14
N ASP A 63 17.87 12.12 -6.62
CA ASP A 63 19.08 11.38 -6.96
C ASP A 63 19.04 9.99 -6.31
N THR A 64 19.86 9.09 -6.82
CA THR A 64 19.88 7.69 -6.37
C THR A 64 20.19 7.55 -4.87
N LYS A 65 20.98 8.46 -4.33
CA LYS A 65 21.37 8.42 -2.92
C LYS A 65 20.21 8.74 -1.97
N SER A 66 19.30 9.62 -2.40
CA SER A 66 18.18 10.07 -1.59
C SER A 66 16.94 9.17 -1.71
N LEU A 67 16.84 8.36 -2.77
CA LEU A 67 15.64 7.57 -3.07
C LEU A 67 15.25 6.62 -1.95
N GLU A 68 16.20 5.91 -1.35
CA GLU A 68 15.88 4.94 -0.29
C GLU A 68 15.23 5.61 0.91
N SER A 69 15.78 6.74 1.33
CA SER A 69 15.22 7.51 2.44
C SER A 69 13.80 7.98 2.13
N ILE A 70 13.57 8.45 0.90
CA ILE A 70 12.25 8.89 0.44
C ILE A 70 11.27 7.72 0.43
N TYR A 71 11.67 6.56 -0.10
CA TYR A 71 10.82 5.36 -0.11
C TYR A 71 10.44 4.94 1.31
N LYS A 72 11.39 4.94 2.24
CA LYS A 72 11.11 4.61 3.64
C LYS A 72 10.09 5.55 4.26
N ASN A 73 10.23 6.84 4.01
CA ASN A 73 9.29 7.83 4.54
C ASN A 73 7.88 7.66 3.95
N LEU A 74 7.79 7.40 2.65
CA LEU A 74 6.51 7.14 1.99
C LEU A 74 5.83 5.88 2.53
N LEU A 75 6.60 4.81 2.79
CA LEU A 75 6.07 3.59 3.39
C LEU A 75 5.56 3.83 4.81
N LEU A 76 6.29 4.61 5.60
CA LEU A 76 5.91 4.91 6.98
C LEU A 76 4.63 5.72 7.07
N SER A 77 4.34 6.57 6.09
CA SER A 77 3.09 7.34 6.08
C SER A 77 1.86 6.44 5.96
N GLY A 78 2.00 5.31 5.25
CA GLY A 78 0.88 4.39 5.03
C GLY A 78 -0.23 4.96 4.16
N ASP A 79 -0.06 6.15 3.61
CA ASP A 79 -1.03 6.78 2.73
C ASP A 79 -1.04 6.06 1.38
N HIS A 80 -2.24 5.81 0.86
CA HIS A 80 -2.42 5.12 -0.42
C HIS A 80 -1.72 5.83 -1.57
N GLU A 81 -1.82 7.15 -1.62
CA GLU A 81 -1.16 7.95 -2.65
C GLU A 81 0.35 7.83 -2.59
N ASP A 82 0.92 7.76 -1.38
CA ASP A 82 2.35 7.58 -1.18
C ASP A 82 2.82 6.19 -1.62
N LEU A 83 2.02 5.16 -1.34
CA LEU A 83 2.30 3.80 -1.84
C LEU A 83 2.29 3.76 -3.38
N ILE A 84 1.35 4.46 -4.00
CA ILE A 84 1.27 4.57 -5.46
C ILE A 84 2.49 5.29 -6.02
N LYS A 85 2.99 6.32 -5.34
CA LYS A 85 4.22 7.02 -5.75
C LYS A 85 5.41 6.06 -5.81
N ILE A 86 5.56 5.20 -4.81
CA ILE A 86 6.63 4.20 -4.79
C ILE A 86 6.46 3.23 -5.97
N ILE A 87 5.27 2.69 -6.14
CA ILE A 87 4.98 1.71 -7.20
C ILE A 87 5.29 2.31 -8.58
N LYS A 88 4.79 3.50 -8.83
CA LYS A 88 4.94 4.17 -10.12
C LYS A 88 6.41 4.54 -10.39
N THR A 89 7.09 5.09 -9.39
CA THR A 89 8.50 5.50 -9.52
C THR A 89 9.39 4.29 -9.80
N THR A 90 9.25 3.23 -9.01
CA THR A 90 10.08 2.03 -9.15
C THR A 90 9.78 1.31 -10.45
N TYR A 91 8.50 1.25 -10.87
CA TYR A 91 8.11 0.64 -12.13
C TYR A 91 8.76 1.35 -13.33
N LEU A 92 8.67 2.68 -13.36
CA LEU A 92 9.25 3.46 -14.47
C LEU A 92 10.77 3.36 -14.51
N ARG A 93 11.42 3.36 -13.34
CA ARG A 93 12.88 3.20 -13.27
C ARG A 93 13.31 1.83 -13.77
N ASN A 94 12.62 0.79 -13.36
CA ASN A 94 12.91 -0.58 -13.80
C ASN A 94 12.67 -0.75 -15.30
N LYS A 95 11.56 -0.19 -15.80
CA LYS A 95 11.24 -0.21 -17.24
C LYS A 95 12.32 0.46 -18.08
N GLU A 96 12.78 1.65 -17.65
CA GLU A 96 13.85 2.37 -18.33
C GLU A 96 15.16 1.56 -18.37
N ARG A 97 15.52 0.91 -17.25
CA ARG A 97 16.72 0.08 -17.19
C ARG A 97 16.62 -1.13 -18.13
N ILE A 98 15.47 -1.79 -18.17
CA ILE A 98 15.23 -2.93 -19.06
C ILE A 98 15.35 -2.49 -20.51
N GLU A 99 14.74 -1.36 -20.89
CA GLU A 99 14.82 -0.81 -22.25
C GLU A 99 16.25 -0.48 -22.67
N LYS A 100 17.10 -0.09 -21.73
CA LYS A 100 18.52 0.22 -21.96
C LYS A 100 19.42 -1.02 -21.80
N SER A 101 18.83 -2.21 -21.70
CA SER A 101 19.55 -3.48 -21.48
C SER A 101 20.38 -3.50 -20.20
N LYS A 102 19.92 -2.77 -19.18
CA LYS A 102 20.52 -2.74 -17.84
C LYS A 102 19.72 -3.61 -16.89
N LYS A 103 20.39 -4.12 -15.86
CA LYS A 103 19.69 -4.86 -14.80
C LYS A 103 18.88 -3.92 -13.91
N THR A 104 17.73 -4.39 -13.42
CA THR A 104 16.99 -3.67 -12.40
C THR A 104 17.78 -3.68 -11.09
N THR A 105 17.55 -2.68 -10.22
CA THR A 105 18.22 -2.65 -8.92
C THR A 105 17.41 -3.43 -7.90
N ASP A 106 18.09 -4.11 -6.99
CA ASP A 106 17.44 -4.85 -5.90
C ASP A 106 16.59 -3.91 -5.02
N LYS A 107 17.05 -2.69 -4.82
CA LYS A 107 16.35 -1.67 -4.05
C LYS A 107 14.99 -1.34 -4.68
N ASP A 108 14.96 -1.03 -5.97
CA ASP A 108 13.72 -0.68 -6.67
C ASP A 108 12.74 -1.87 -6.67
N VAL A 109 13.23 -3.08 -6.89
CA VAL A 109 12.41 -4.28 -6.84
C VAL A 109 11.83 -4.51 -5.44
N TYR A 110 12.66 -4.35 -4.42
CA TYR A 110 12.25 -4.52 -3.02
C TYR A 110 11.12 -3.57 -2.64
N TYR A 111 11.29 -2.28 -2.92
CA TYR A 111 10.28 -1.28 -2.56
C TYR A 111 9.02 -1.38 -3.40
N PHE A 112 9.15 -1.74 -4.68
CA PHE A 112 7.99 -2.02 -5.53
C PHE A 112 7.13 -3.14 -4.93
N ASN A 113 7.76 -4.28 -4.62
CA ASN A 113 7.05 -5.44 -4.08
C ASN A 113 6.41 -5.13 -2.73
N LEU A 114 7.11 -4.39 -1.88
CA LEU A 114 6.63 -4.06 -0.54
C LEU A 114 5.43 -3.09 -0.61
N ALA A 115 5.52 -2.05 -1.44
CA ALA A 115 4.44 -1.08 -1.62
C ALA A 115 3.21 -1.74 -2.26
N GLU A 116 3.41 -2.58 -3.27
CA GLU A 116 2.34 -3.33 -3.92
C GLU A 116 1.64 -4.25 -2.92
N LYS A 117 2.41 -4.95 -2.10
CA LYS A 117 1.87 -5.84 -1.08
C LYS A 117 0.97 -5.08 -0.09
N TYR A 118 1.43 -3.96 0.43
CA TYR A 118 0.67 -3.19 1.40
C TYR A 118 -0.62 -2.62 0.80
N LEU A 119 -0.54 -2.09 -0.41
CA LEU A 119 -1.70 -1.53 -1.09
C LEU A 119 -2.73 -2.61 -1.42
N TYR A 120 -2.30 -3.72 -2.00
CA TYR A 120 -3.21 -4.75 -2.47
C TYR A 120 -3.77 -5.62 -1.34
N GLN A 121 -3.08 -5.75 -0.21
CA GLN A 121 -3.66 -6.43 0.96
C GLN A 121 -4.96 -5.76 1.41
N GLU A 122 -4.97 -4.44 1.47
CA GLU A 122 -6.17 -3.70 1.83
C GLU A 122 -7.26 -3.85 0.76
N PHE A 123 -6.88 -3.73 -0.51
CA PHE A 123 -7.81 -3.89 -1.62
C PHE A 123 -8.45 -5.29 -1.62
N GLN A 124 -7.68 -6.34 -1.33
CA GLN A 124 -8.19 -7.71 -1.25
C GLN A 124 -9.33 -7.83 -0.22
N VAL A 125 -9.15 -7.23 0.95
CA VAL A 125 -10.15 -7.27 2.02
C VAL A 125 -11.44 -6.58 1.56
N ILE A 126 -11.33 -5.41 0.96
CA ILE A 126 -12.48 -4.61 0.55
C ILE A 126 -13.20 -5.21 -0.65
N LEU A 127 -12.44 -5.73 -1.63
CA LEU A 127 -13.00 -6.25 -2.87
C LEU A 127 -13.38 -7.74 -2.76
N GLY A 128 -12.92 -8.44 -1.73
CA GLY A 128 -13.19 -9.87 -1.57
C GLY A 128 -12.50 -10.72 -2.63
N LEU A 129 -11.34 -10.31 -3.10
CA LEU A 129 -10.59 -10.98 -4.16
C LEU A 129 -9.28 -11.57 -3.64
N THR A 130 -8.72 -12.52 -4.37
CA THR A 130 -7.36 -13.00 -4.12
C THR A 130 -6.35 -11.92 -4.54
N TYR A 131 -5.08 -12.11 -4.19
CA TYR A 131 -4.01 -11.18 -4.58
C TYR A 131 -3.93 -11.04 -6.11
N ASP A 132 -3.91 -12.16 -6.82
CA ASP A 132 -3.80 -12.17 -8.29
C ASP A 132 -5.02 -11.52 -8.94
N GLU A 133 -6.22 -11.82 -8.45
CA GLU A 133 -7.46 -11.20 -8.92
C GLU A 133 -7.47 -9.70 -8.66
N THR A 134 -6.97 -9.26 -7.52
CA THR A 134 -6.87 -7.84 -7.17
C THR A 134 -5.93 -7.11 -8.12
N LYS A 135 -4.77 -7.70 -8.37
CA LYS A 135 -3.77 -7.15 -9.29
C LYS A 135 -4.36 -7.01 -10.70
N GLU A 136 -5.05 -8.04 -11.17
CA GLU A 136 -5.73 -8.02 -12.47
C GLU A 136 -6.79 -6.93 -12.54
N PHE A 137 -7.60 -6.82 -11.50
CA PHE A 137 -8.64 -5.79 -11.39
C PHE A 137 -8.04 -4.39 -11.49
N VAL A 138 -6.96 -4.11 -10.76
CA VAL A 138 -6.28 -2.81 -10.78
C VAL A 138 -5.71 -2.51 -12.17
N ILE A 139 -5.04 -3.48 -12.78
CA ILE A 139 -4.44 -3.31 -14.11
C ILE A 139 -5.52 -2.99 -15.15
N LYS A 140 -6.61 -3.73 -15.16
CA LYS A 140 -7.73 -3.49 -16.09
C LYS A 140 -8.36 -2.12 -15.87
N SER A 141 -8.57 -1.75 -14.61
CA SER A 141 -9.19 -0.47 -14.26
C SER A 141 -8.31 0.72 -14.66
N VAL A 142 -6.99 0.61 -14.46
CA VAL A 142 -6.04 1.64 -14.89
C VAL A 142 -6.02 1.75 -16.42
N SER A 143 -5.99 0.62 -17.13
CA SER A 143 -6.02 0.59 -18.60
C SER A 143 -7.29 1.23 -19.15
N ASN A 144 -8.44 0.94 -18.55
CA ASN A 144 -9.72 1.55 -18.96
C ASN A 144 -9.75 3.05 -18.67
N SER A 145 -9.16 3.49 -17.56
CA SER A 145 -9.05 4.91 -17.23
C SER A 145 -8.20 5.67 -18.24
N LEU A 146 -7.09 5.06 -18.71
CA LEU A 146 -6.20 5.68 -19.68
C LEU A 146 -6.80 5.77 -21.09
N SER A 147 -7.74 4.90 -21.41
CA SER A 147 -8.35 4.88 -22.75
C SER A 147 -9.57 5.80 -22.90
N LYS A 148 -9.95 6.47 -21.83
CA LYS A 148 -11.08 7.43 -21.85
C LYS A 148 -10.64 8.85 -22.15
#